data_a8211e6ce4cabde079cc832572960067
#
_entry.id   a8211e6ce4cabde079cc832572960067
#
_cell.length_a   1.000
_cell.length_b   1.000
_cell.length_c   1.000
_cell.angle_alpha   90.00
_cell.angle_beta   90.00
_cell.angle_gamma   90.00
#
_symmetry.space_group_name_H-M   'P 1'
#
loop_
_entity.id
_entity.type
_entity.pdbx_description
1 polymer ?
#
loop_
_entity_poly.entity_id
_entity_poly.type
_entity_poly.pdbx_seq_one_letter_code
_entity_poly.pdbx_strand_id
1 'polypeptide(L)'
;MDREIKFRGKRSTNGEWLYGDLMNDNIGGYYIYPIDSENLFKENAVIPDTVGQYTGLKDKNGVEIYEGDILRSDQYPFSDTEDGVYDNYLVEVCWSKESCCFFGYAFKHPDSKVWGLSEGDTVECERFLDRGLYVVGNIHDNPELIKAMEE
;
A
#
# COMPACT_ATOMS: atom_id res chain seq x y z
N MET A 1 -23.13 5.65 4.74
CA MET A 1 -21.74 5.91 4.35
C MET A 1 -21.38 4.98 3.20
N ASP A 2 -20.97 5.52 2.09
CA ASP A 2 -20.81 4.75 0.85
C ASP A 2 -19.43 4.13 0.66
N ARG A 3 -18.53 4.27 1.62
CA ARG A 3 -17.21 3.65 1.58
C ARG A 3 -17.01 2.72 2.77
N GLU A 4 -16.38 1.59 2.51
CA GLU A 4 -15.94 0.67 3.56
C GLU A 4 -14.72 1.24 4.27
N ILE A 5 -14.79 1.31 5.60
CA ILE A 5 -13.66 1.71 6.43
C ILE A 5 -13.15 0.47 7.14
N LYS A 6 -11.92 0.09 6.85
CA LYS A 6 -11.24 -0.98 7.56
C LYS A 6 -9.73 -0.77 7.54
N PHE A 7 -9.05 -1.49 8.38
CA PHE A 7 -7.62 -1.40 8.60
C PHE A 7 -6.98 -2.77 8.49
N ARG A 8 -5.68 -2.78 8.31
CA ARG A 8 -4.84 -3.98 8.48
C ARG A 8 -3.69 -3.68 9.41
N GLY A 9 -3.12 -4.71 10.00
CA GLY A 9 -1.93 -4.65 10.82
C GLY A 9 -1.35 -6.03 11.02
N LYS A 10 -0.07 -6.13 11.26
CA LYS A 10 0.58 -7.40 11.58
C LYS A 10 0.38 -7.75 13.04
N ARG A 11 -0.16 -8.94 13.30
CA ARG A 11 -0.32 -9.46 14.65
C ARG A 11 1.04 -9.52 15.36
N SER A 12 1.08 -9.01 16.59
CA SER A 12 2.33 -8.92 17.35
C SER A 12 2.93 -10.28 17.70
N THR A 13 2.12 -11.33 17.81
CA THR A 13 2.57 -12.66 18.24
C THR A 13 3.18 -13.51 17.13
N ASN A 14 2.69 -13.37 15.88
CA ASN A 14 3.11 -14.26 14.78
C ASN A 14 3.37 -13.55 13.45
N GLY A 15 3.13 -12.23 13.38
CA GLY A 15 3.34 -11.45 12.16
C GLY A 15 2.32 -11.67 11.04
N GLU A 16 1.24 -12.39 11.28
CA GLU A 16 0.15 -12.54 10.32
C GLU A 16 -0.63 -11.24 10.15
N TRP A 17 -1.09 -10.97 8.94
CA TRP A 17 -1.95 -9.83 8.68
C TRP A 17 -3.35 -10.05 9.23
N LEU A 18 -3.82 -9.07 10.01
CA LEU A 18 -5.21 -8.95 10.45
C LEU A 18 -5.89 -7.82 9.68
N TYR A 19 -7.16 -8.02 9.36
CA TYR A 19 -7.99 -7.06 8.64
C TYR A 19 -9.31 -6.83 9.40
N GLY A 20 -9.70 -5.60 9.62
CA GLY A 20 -10.93 -5.27 10.32
C GLY A 20 -10.94 -3.88 10.93
N ASP A 21 -11.63 -3.77 12.06
CA ASP A 21 -11.77 -2.52 12.79
C ASP A 21 -10.54 -2.23 13.65
N LEU A 22 -10.08 -1.01 13.65
CA LEU A 22 -8.94 -0.57 14.45
C LEU A 22 -9.41 -0.01 15.80
N MET A 23 -8.79 -0.48 16.86
CA MET A 23 -8.93 0.09 18.20
C MET A 23 -7.56 0.55 18.71
N ASN A 24 -7.55 1.73 19.34
CA ASN A 24 -6.40 2.29 20.04
C ASN A 24 -6.76 2.41 21.54
N ASP A 25 -5.90 1.93 22.42
CA ASP A 25 -6.10 1.98 23.88
C ASP A 25 -5.62 3.28 24.53
N ASN A 26 -5.13 4.24 23.76
CA ASN A 26 -4.57 5.54 24.19
C ASN A 26 -3.29 5.47 25.03
N ILE A 27 -2.73 4.30 25.19
CA ILE A 27 -1.44 4.08 25.89
C ILE A 27 -0.39 3.40 24.98
N GLY A 28 -0.62 3.45 23.67
CA GLY A 28 0.29 2.93 22.64
C GLY A 28 -0.06 1.55 22.11
N GLY A 29 -1.15 0.92 22.57
CA GLY A 29 -1.64 -0.33 22.04
C GLY A 29 -2.60 -0.14 20.87
N TYR A 30 -2.40 -0.93 19.82
CA TYR A 30 -3.27 -1.00 18.66
C TYR A 30 -3.75 -2.43 18.47
N TYR A 31 -5.02 -2.57 18.12
CA TYR A 31 -5.70 -3.85 17.97
C TYR A 31 -6.56 -3.85 16.73
N ILE A 32 -6.56 -4.96 15.99
CA ILE A 32 -7.45 -5.15 14.84
C ILE A 32 -8.46 -6.24 15.16
N TYR A 33 -9.73 -5.92 15.04
CA TYR A 33 -10.84 -6.85 15.24
C TYR A 33 -11.41 -7.30 13.91
N PRO A 34 -11.09 -8.53 13.45
CA PRO A 34 -11.74 -9.11 12.28
C PRO A 34 -13.24 -9.25 12.50
N ILE A 35 -14.03 -8.94 11.51
CA ILE A 35 -15.50 -8.93 11.56
C ILE A 35 -16.09 -10.28 12.02
N ASP A 36 -15.40 -11.38 11.72
CA ASP A 36 -15.85 -12.74 12.00
C ASP A 36 -15.16 -13.39 13.20
N SER A 37 -14.44 -12.63 14.04
CA SER A 37 -13.70 -13.20 15.15
C SER A 37 -14.50 -13.18 16.46
N GLU A 38 -14.70 -14.35 17.06
CA GLU A 38 -15.31 -14.50 18.38
C GLU A 38 -14.36 -14.17 19.53
N ASN A 39 -13.06 -14.04 19.28
CA ASN A 39 -12.02 -13.80 20.27
C ASN A 39 -11.58 -12.34 20.33
N LEU A 40 -12.14 -11.61 21.27
CA LEU A 40 -12.01 -10.14 21.33
C LEU A 40 -10.73 -9.61 22.04
N PHE A 41 -9.86 -10.40 22.67
CA PHE A 41 -9.01 -9.74 23.67
C PHE A 41 -7.49 -9.95 23.68
N LYS A 42 -6.89 -10.99 23.15
CA LYS A 42 -5.44 -11.19 23.33
C LYS A 42 -4.64 -11.38 22.05
N GLU A 43 -5.27 -11.90 21.03
CA GLU A 43 -4.58 -12.29 19.79
C GLU A 43 -4.71 -11.23 18.70
N ASN A 44 -5.34 -10.10 19.00
CA ASN A 44 -5.62 -9.04 18.02
C ASN A 44 -4.69 -7.82 18.15
N ALA A 45 -3.74 -7.87 19.08
CA ALA A 45 -2.71 -6.84 19.17
C ALA A 45 -1.84 -6.85 17.92
N VAL A 46 -1.61 -5.68 17.34
CA VAL A 46 -0.81 -5.51 16.15
C VAL A 46 0.40 -4.62 16.41
N ILE A 47 1.43 -4.79 15.58
CA ILE A 47 2.61 -3.92 15.58
C ILE A 47 2.18 -2.55 15.04
N PRO A 48 2.28 -1.46 15.82
CA PRO A 48 1.72 -0.16 15.46
C PRO A 48 2.19 0.38 14.11
N ASP A 49 3.47 0.23 13.79
CA ASP A 49 4.06 0.73 12.55
C ASP A 49 3.54 0.01 11.29
N THR A 50 2.87 -1.14 11.46
CA THR A 50 2.30 -1.90 10.35
C THR A 50 0.85 -1.57 10.06
N VAL A 51 0.22 -0.74 10.88
CA VAL A 51 -1.18 -0.36 10.71
C VAL A 51 -1.34 0.52 9.47
N GLY A 52 -2.25 0.11 8.59
CA GLY A 52 -2.61 0.87 7.40
C GLY A 52 -4.11 0.81 7.14
N GLN A 53 -4.64 1.89 6.58
CA GLN A 53 -6.05 1.96 6.25
C GLN A 53 -6.31 1.48 4.82
N TYR A 54 -7.45 0.81 4.64
CA TYR A 54 -7.99 0.51 3.31
C TYR A 54 -8.34 1.81 2.58
N THR A 55 -7.84 1.98 1.37
CA THR A 55 -8.10 3.18 0.57
C THR A 55 -9.54 3.31 0.09
N GLY A 56 -10.30 2.23 0.13
CA GLY A 56 -11.63 2.13 -0.50
C GLY A 56 -11.57 1.66 -1.95
N LEU A 57 -10.38 1.45 -2.50
CA LEU A 57 -10.17 1.05 -3.89
C LEU A 57 -9.65 -0.38 -3.99
N LYS A 58 -10.03 -1.05 -5.07
CA LYS A 58 -9.47 -2.32 -5.50
C LYS A 58 -8.70 -2.13 -6.79
N ASP A 59 -7.65 -2.92 -6.98
CA ASP A 59 -6.92 -2.94 -8.25
C ASP A 59 -7.67 -3.72 -9.34
N LYS A 60 -7.08 -3.78 -10.54
CA LYS A 60 -7.67 -4.49 -11.69
C LYS A 60 -7.90 -5.99 -11.44
N ASN A 61 -7.22 -6.57 -10.46
CA ASN A 61 -7.35 -7.98 -10.08
C ASN A 61 -8.35 -8.20 -8.93
N GLY A 62 -9.02 -7.14 -8.47
CA GLY A 62 -9.94 -7.18 -7.34
C GLY A 62 -9.25 -7.17 -5.97
N VAL A 63 -7.95 -6.95 -5.91
CA VAL A 63 -7.18 -6.86 -4.67
C VAL A 63 -7.40 -5.50 -4.02
N GLU A 64 -7.74 -5.51 -2.74
CA GLU A 64 -7.91 -4.28 -1.96
C GLU A 64 -6.57 -3.56 -1.78
N ILE A 65 -6.60 -2.23 -1.95
CA ILE A 65 -5.41 -1.38 -1.84
C ILE A 65 -5.40 -0.71 -0.48
N TYR A 66 -4.32 -0.95 0.28
CA TYR A 66 -4.08 -0.37 1.60
C TYR A 66 -2.91 0.61 1.59
N GLU A 67 -2.93 1.53 2.52
CA GLU A 67 -1.74 2.32 2.87
C GLU A 67 -0.55 1.39 3.14
N GLY A 68 0.61 1.71 2.57
CA GLY A 68 1.80 0.88 2.64
C GLY A 68 1.93 -0.17 1.53
N ASP A 69 0.92 -0.33 0.67
CA ASP A 69 1.04 -1.20 -0.50
C ASP A 69 2.02 -0.65 -1.53
N ILE A 70 2.66 -1.55 -2.24
CA ILE A 70 3.51 -1.26 -3.39
C ILE A 70 2.77 -1.70 -4.66
N LEU A 71 2.61 -0.77 -5.58
CA LEU A 71 1.90 -0.96 -6.83
C LEU A 71 2.86 -0.96 -8.01
N ARG A 72 2.50 -1.70 -9.04
CA ARG A 72 3.16 -1.78 -10.33
C ARG A 72 2.15 -1.52 -11.44
N SER A 73 2.61 -1.06 -12.59
CA SER A 73 1.81 -1.00 -13.81
C SER A 73 2.62 -1.49 -15.01
N ASP A 74 1.93 -2.18 -15.93
CA ASP A 74 2.49 -2.57 -17.22
C ASP A 74 2.37 -1.45 -18.26
N GLN A 75 1.83 -0.29 -17.89
CA GLN A 75 1.63 0.86 -18.78
C GLN A 75 2.75 1.88 -18.65
N TYR A 76 3.10 2.51 -19.78
CA TYR A 76 3.97 3.69 -19.80
C TYR A 76 3.34 4.83 -18.98
N PRO A 77 4.08 5.60 -18.17
CA PRO A 77 5.54 5.56 -17.97
C PRO A 77 6.02 4.66 -16.81
N PHE A 78 5.13 3.89 -16.18
CA PHE A 78 5.47 3.03 -15.02
C PHE A 78 6.24 1.79 -15.45
N SER A 79 6.00 1.31 -16.67
CA SER A 79 6.72 0.20 -17.26
C SER A 79 7.08 0.52 -18.72
N ASP A 80 8.23 0.03 -19.16
CA ASP A 80 8.61 0.04 -20.56
C ASP A 80 8.18 -1.30 -21.19
N THR A 81 7.04 -1.26 -21.87
CA THR A 81 6.45 -2.46 -22.47
C THR A 81 7.11 -2.87 -23.78
N GLU A 82 7.90 -1.99 -24.42
CA GLU A 82 8.54 -2.32 -25.71
C GLU A 82 9.63 -3.37 -25.56
N ASP A 83 10.36 -3.37 -24.43
CA ASP A 83 11.43 -4.33 -24.16
C ASP A 83 11.07 -5.39 -23.09
N GLY A 84 9.97 -5.22 -22.37
CA GLY A 84 9.44 -6.19 -21.40
C GLY A 84 10.32 -6.49 -20.20
N VAL A 85 11.36 -5.70 -19.95
CA VAL A 85 12.44 -6.08 -19.03
C VAL A 85 12.44 -5.29 -17.72
N TYR A 86 11.94 -4.07 -17.67
CA TYR A 86 12.10 -3.23 -16.47
C TYR A 86 10.86 -2.47 -16.07
N ASP A 87 10.57 -2.54 -14.76
CA ASP A 87 9.71 -1.58 -14.10
C ASP A 87 10.44 -0.24 -14.07
N ASN A 88 9.86 0.78 -14.69
CA ASN A 88 10.42 2.12 -14.63
C ASN A 88 10.16 2.77 -13.27
N TYR A 89 8.99 2.47 -12.71
CA TYR A 89 8.53 3.00 -11.45
C TYR A 89 7.71 1.99 -10.68
N LEU A 90 7.94 1.95 -9.37
CA LEU A 90 7.01 1.38 -8.40
C LEU A 90 6.34 2.52 -7.64
N VAL A 91 5.15 2.28 -7.13
CA VAL A 91 4.35 3.29 -6.44
C VAL A 91 4.00 2.79 -5.03
N GLU A 92 4.38 3.55 -4.00
CA GLU A 92 3.95 3.32 -2.63
C GLU A 92 2.66 4.07 -2.34
N VAL A 93 1.71 3.42 -1.71
CA VAL A 93 0.46 4.05 -1.26
C VAL A 93 0.69 4.75 0.08
N CYS A 94 0.54 6.06 0.09
CA CYS A 94 0.79 6.92 1.24
C CYS A 94 -0.45 7.73 1.63
N TRP A 95 -0.44 8.26 2.85
CA TRP A 95 -1.41 9.25 3.32
C TRP A 95 -0.80 10.63 3.35
N SER A 96 -1.47 11.60 2.74
CA SER A 96 -1.09 13.02 2.80
C SER A 96 -1.87 13.74 3.89
N LYS A 97 -1.14 14.22 4.91
CA LYS A 97 -1.73 15.07 5.95
C LYS A 97 -2.19 16.42 5.42
N GLU A 98 -1.47 16.95 4.43
CA GLU A 98 -1.76 18.28 3.85
C GLU A 98 -3.03 18.25 3.01
N SER A 99 -3.17 17.19 2.18
CA SER A 99 -4.32 17.06 1.27
C SER A 99 -5.45 16.21 1.85
N CYS A 100 -5.24 15.58 3.01
CA CYS A 100 -6.20 14.69 3.66
C CYS A 100 -6.70 13.58 2.73
N CYS A 101 -5.80 12.98 1.98
CA CYS A 101 -6.14 11.91 1.04
C CYS A 101 -5.01 10.89 0.88
N PHE A 102 -5.35 9.72 0.34
CA PHE A 102 -4.35 8.76 -0.12
C PHE A 102 -3.80 9.18 -1.48
N PHE A 103 -2.54 8.87 -1.69
CA PHE A 103 -1.84 9.10 -2.96
C PHE A 103 -0.77 8.04 -3.18
N GLY A 104 -0.28 7.93 -4.41
CA GLY A 104 0.87 7.12 -4.74
C GLY A 104 2.14 7.96 -4.82
N TYR A 105 3.21 7.50 -4.21
CA TYR A 105 4.55 8.07 -4.34
C TYR A 105 5.36 7.21 -5.29
N ALA A 106 5.83 7.79 -6.39
CA ALA A 106 6.56 7.07 -7.42
C ALA A 106 8.06 6.98 -7.10
N PHE A 107 8.57 5.76 -7.02
CA PHE A 107 10.00 5.45 -6.94
C PHE A 107 10.52 5.09 -8.33
N LYS A 108 11.52 5.81 -8.80
CA LYS A 108 12.14 5.54 -10.10
C LYS A 108 13.10 4.37 -10.02
N HIS A 109 13.01 3.45 -10.98
CA HIS A 109 14.02 2.39 -11.12
C HIS A 109 15.38 3.02 -11.50
N PRO A 110 16.49 2.59 -10.87
CA PRO A 110 17.83 3.16 -11.11
C PRO A 110 18.26 3.16 -12.58
N ASP A 111 17.90 2.11 -13.31
CA ASP A 111 18.26 1.93 -14.71
C ASP A 111 17.25 2.53 -15.69
N SER A 112 16.19 3.18 -15.21
CA SER A 112 15.18 3.76 -16.07
C SER A 112 15.73 4.90 -16.91
N LYS A 113 15.59 4.77 -18.22
CA LYS A 113 15.94 5.80 -19.22
C LYS A 113 14.72 6.53 -19.74
N VAL A 114 13.56 6.20 -19.23
CA VAL A 114 12.28 6.70 -19.71
C VAL A 114 11.97 8.07 -19.12
N TRP A 115 11.53 8.99 -19.97
CA TRP A 115 11.08 10.32 -19.58
C TRP A 115 9.56 10.29 -19.37
N GLY A 116 9.05 10.88 -18.31
CA GLY A 116 7.61 11.00 -18.13
C GLY A 116 7.14 11.17 -16.69
N LEU A 117 7.79 10.50 -15.76
CA LEU A 117 7.66 10.76 -14.32
C LEU A 117 9.03 11.07 -13.76
N SER A 118 9.08 11.88 -12.73
CA SER A 118 10.28 12.08 -11.92
C SER A 118 10.17 11.27 -10.63
N GLU A 119 11.32 10.90 -10.08
CA GLU A 119 11.34 10.35 -8.73
C GLU A 119 10.66 11.31 -7.76
N GLY A 120 9.76 10.78 -6.93
CA GLY A 120 8.98 11.57 -6.00
C GLY A 120 7.71 12.17 -6.59
N ASP A 121 7.41 11.94 -7.87
CA ASP A 121 6.13 12.34 -8.43
C ASP A 121 4.99 11.60 -7.73
N THR A 122 3.86 12.29 -7.59
CA THR A 122 2.68 11.75 -6.95
C THR A 122 1.66 11.29 -7.98
N VAL A 123 0.96 10.21 -7.66
CA VAL A 123 -0.16 9.68 -8.45
C VAL A 123 -1.41 9.77 -7.59
N GLU A 124 -2.42 10.46 -8.07
CA GLU A 124 -3.72 10.54 -7.39
C GLU A 124 -4.35 9.14 -7.30
N CYS A 125 -4.83 8.76 -6.11
CA CYS A 125 -5.34 7.39 -5.91
C CYS A 125 -6.56 7.07 -6.79
N GLU A 126 -7.37 8.05 -7.13
CA GLU A 126 -8.49 7.91 -8.07
C GLU A 126 -8.06 7.48 -9.47
N ARG A 127 -6.79 7.68 -9.81
CA ARG A 127 -6.21 7.29 -11.11
C ARG A 127 -5.50 5.94 -11.09
N PHE A 128 -5.47 5.23 -9.96
CA PHE A 128 -4.75 3.95 -9.88
C PHE A 128 -5.27 2.94 -10.91
N LEU A 129 -6.58 2.84 -11.07
CA LEU A 129 -7.19 1.96 -12.07
C LEU A 129 -6.90 2.41 -13.50
N ASP A 130 -7.07 3.70 -13.78
CA ASP A 130 -6.82 4.26 -15.12
C ASP A 130 -5.37 4.10 -15.57
N ARG A 131 -4.45 4.10 -14.61
CA ARG A 131 -3.01 3.88 -14.84
C ARG A 131 -2.62 2.41 -14.82
N GLY A 132 -3.58 1.50 -14.65
CA GLY A 132 -3.33 0.07 -14.63
C GLY A 132 -2.47 -0.40 -13.46
N LEU A 133 -2.45 0.34 -12.35
CA LEU A 133 -1.68 0.00 -11.16
C LEU A 133 -2.33 -1.16 -10.41
N TYR A 134 -1.51 -2.12 -9.98
CA TYR A 134 -1.95 -3.29 -9.21
C TYR A 134 -0.96 -3.63 -8.10
N VAL A 135 -1.45 -4.25 -7.04
CA VAL A 135 -0.66 -4.58 -5.85
C VAL A 135 0.33 -5.70 -6.14
N VAL A 136 1.60 -5.47 -5.84
CA VAL A 136 2.67 -6.49 -5.96
C VAL A 136 3.32 -6.84 -4.63
N GLY A 137 3.07 -6.07 -3.59
CA GLY A 137 3.61 -6.27 -2.27
C GLY A 137 3.30 -5.09 -1.35
N ASN A 138 4.04 -4.97 -0.28
CA ASN A 138 3.93 -3.84 0.64
C ASN A 138 5.28 -3.55 1.31
N ILE A 139 5.39 -2.37 1.92
CA ILE A 139 6.64 -1.91 2.54
C ILE A 139 7.12 -2.76 3.72
N HIS A 140 6.23 -3.53 4.35
CA HIS A 140 6.53 -4.34 5.52
C HIS A 140 7.02 -5.74 5.16
N ASP A 141 6.42 -6.36 4.14
CA ASP A 141 6.78 -7.69 3.67
C ASP A 141 7.85 -7.68 2.58
N ASN A 142 7.92 -6.61 1.81
CA ASN A 142 8.78 -6.48 0.64
C ASN A 142 9.64 -5.20 0.66
N PRO A 143 10.37 -4.93 1.76
CA PRO A 143 11.20 -3.71 1.85
C PRO A 143 12.31 -3.67 0.79
N GLU A 144 12.71 -4.82 0.26
CA GLU A 144 13.70 -4.94 -0.81
C GLU A 144 13.27 -4.26 -2.11
N LEU A 145 11.96 -4.21 -2.39
CA LEU A 145 11.45 -3.55 -3.60
C LEU A 145 11.77 -2.06 -3.61
N ILE A 146 11.62 -1.40 -2.46
CA ILE A 146 11.91 0.03 -2.32
C ILE A 146 13.42 0.28 -2.30
N LYS A 147 14.18 -0.53 -1.58
CA LYS A 147 15.65 -0.37 -1.52
C LYS A 147 16.31 -0.49 -2.88
N ALA A 148 15.83 -1.41 -3.71
CA ALA A 148 16.33 -1.56 -5.07
C ALA A 148 16.07 -0.33 -5.94
N MET A 149 15.03 0.44 -5.61
CA MET A 149 14.67 1.67 -6.32
C MET A 149 15.41 2.91 -5.81
N GLU A 150 15.90 2.88 -4.56
CA GLU A 150 16.66 3.98 -3.95
C GLU A 150 18.16 3.95 -4.30
N GLU A 151 18.67 2.82 -4.73
CA GLU A 151 20.07 2.65 -5.17
C GLU A 151 20.25 3.03 -6.64
#